data_232222a3bdeac7da0bcbb65954760b84
#
_entry.id   232222a3bdeac7da0bcbb65954760b84
#
_cell.length_a   1.000
_cell.length_b   1.000
_cell.length_c   1.000
_cell.angle_alpha   90.00
_cell.angle_beta   90.00
_cell.angle_gamma   90.00
#
_symmetry.space_group_name_H-M   'P 1'
#
loop_
_entity.id
_entity.type
_entity.pdbx_description
1 polymer ?
#
loop_
_entity_poly.entity_id
_entity_poly.type
_entity_poly.pdbx_seq_one_letter_code
_entity_poly.pdbx_strand_id
1 'polypeptide(L)'
;MINSNTIVVIGCGRLGSSIAKALSNKGEDVLCIDNNGDAFNKLDDFSGFTAIGDATDLSFLESLNIEKAKSIIITTYSDEINVYLGHVCFVIFYFFCVFIFF
;
A
#
# COMPACT_ATOMS: atom_id res chain seq x y z
N MET A 1 -6.14 12.13 3.44
CA MET A 1 -4.89 11.54 2.91
C MET A 1 -5.15 10.69 1.68
N ILE A 2 -5.94 9.63 1.79
CA ILE A 2 -6.28 8.82 0.60
C ILE A 2 -7.43 9.48 -0.16
N ASN A 3 -7.22 9.68 -1.46
CA ASN A 3 -8.22 10.20 -2.38
C ASN A 3 -8.13 9.45 -3.70
N SER A 4 -8.92 9.84 -4.70
CA SER A 4 -9.01 9.13 -5.98
C SER A 4 -7.72 9.14 -6.81
N ASN A 5 -6.72 9.92 -6.41
CA ASN A 5 -5.42 9.97 -7.08
C ASN A 5 -4.34 9.17 -6.32
N THR A 6 -4.65 8.66 -5.13
CA THR A 6 -3.67 8.00 -4.27
C THR A 6 -3.43 6.55 -4.71
N ILE A 7 -2.17 6.21 -4.90
CA ILE A 7 -1.74 4.81 -5.06
C ILE A 7 -1.23 4.33 -3.71
N VAL A 8 -1.81 3.23 -3.21
CA VAL A 8 -1.43 2.65 -1.92
C VAL A 8 -0.50 1.48 -2.17
N VAL A 9 0.65 1.49 -1.49
CA VAL A 9 1.60 0.37 -1.53
C VAL A 9 1.61 -0.28 -0.15
N ILE A 10 1.18 -1.54 -0.10
CA ILE A 10 1.16 -2.32 1.14
C ILE A 10 2.36 -3.23 1.16
N GLY A 11 3.23 -3.03 2.15
CA GLY A 11 4.51 -3.71 2.24
C GLY A 11 5.62 -2.85 1.66
N CYS A 12 6.49 -2.32 2.53
CA CYS A 12 7.53 -1.36 2.14
C CYS A 12 8.92 -1.96 2.27
N GLY A 13 9.06 -3.24 1.88
CA GLY A 13 10.35 -3.89 1.79
C GLY A 13 11.11 -3.41 0.56
N ARG A 14 12.03 -4.24 0.05
CA ARG A 14 12.87 -3.85 -1.07
C ARG A 14 12.04 -3.53 -2.32
N LEU A 15 11.09 -4.39 -2.67
CA LEU A 15 10.27 -4.19 -3.85
C LEU A 15 9.29 -3.03 -3.66
N GLY A 16 8.55 -3.03 -2.55
CA GLY A 16 7.55 -2.00 -2.30
C GLY A 16 8.14 -0.60 -2.23
N SER A 17 9.28 -0.44 -1.56
CA SER A 17 9.94 0.87 -1.48
C SER A 17 10.43 1.33 -2.86
N SER A 18 10.93 0.42 -3.68
CA SER A 18 11.37 0.77 -5.05
C SER A 18 10.19 1.21 -5.91
N ILE A 19 9.08 0.51 -5.83
CA ILE A 19 7.86 0.87 -6.57
C ILE A 19 7.35 2.24 -6.10
N ALA A 20 7.28 2.44 -4.79
CA ALA A 20 6.78 3.69 -4.22
C ALA A 20 7.62 4.89 -4.68
N LYS A 21 8.94 4.76 -4.63
CA LYS A 21 9.84 5.83 -5.05
C LYS A 21 9.72 6.11 -6.54
N ALA A 22 9.62 5.08 -7.37
CA ALA A 22 9.48 5.26 -8.81
C ALA A 22 8.17 5.98 -9.15
N LEU A 23 7.07 5.62 -8.50
CA LEU A 23 5.77 6.25 -8.72
C LEU A 23 5.78 7.70 -8.22
N SER A 24 6.35 7.94 -7.04
CA SER A 24 6.45 9.29 -6.50
C SER A 24 7.29 10.20 -7.40
N ASN A 25 8.37 9.68 -7.97
CA ASN A 25 9.23 10.42 -8.90
C ASN A 25 8.50 10.78 -10.21
N LYS A 26 7.45 10.05 -10.55
CA LYS A 26 6.62 10.36 -11.72
C LYS A 26 5.47 11.31 -11.39
N GLY A 27 5.41 11.79 -10.16
CA GLY A 27 4.38 12.74 -9.75
C GLY A 27 3.10 12.10 -9.22
N GLU A 28 3.08 10.78 -9.01
CA GLU A 28 1.93 10.11 -8.42
C GLU A 28 1.86 10.35 -6.91
N ASP A 29 0.66 10.42 -6.38
CA ASP A 29 0.43 10.48 -4.93
C ASP A 29 0.50 9.08 -4.35
N VAL A 30 1.46 8.83 -3.47
CA VAL A 30 1.72 7.49 -2.95
C VAL A 30 1.59 7.47 -1.43
N LEU A 31 0.89 6.46 -0.91
CA LEU A 31 0.86 6.14 0.51
C LEU A 31 1.45 4.74 0.69
N CYS A 32 2.48 4.63 1.53
CA CYS A 32 3.09 3.35 1.88
C CYS A 32 2.59 2.89 3.23
N ILE A 33 2.22 1.62 3.34
CA ILE A 33 1.77 0.99 4.58
C ILE A 33 2.72 -0.15 4.92
N ASP A 34 3.19 -0.18 6.16
CA ASP A 34 3.97 -1.30 6.70
C ASP A 34 3.73 -1.39 8.20
N ASN A 35 3.79 -2.58 8.75
CA ASN A 35 3.64 -2.78 10.20
C ASN A 35 4.94 -2.50 10.96
N ASN A 36 6.04 -2.36 10.25
CA ASN A 36 7.34 -2.04 10.81
C ASN A 36 7.81 -0.68 10.29
N GLY A 37 7.83 0.33 11.18
CA GLY A 37 8.24 1.68 10.79
C GLY A 37 9.65 1.77 10.24
N ASP A 38 10.55 0.84 10.60
CA ASP A 38 11.93 0.82 10.09
C ASP A 38 11.96 0.55 8.59
N ALA A 39 10.93 -0.07 8.02
CA ALA A 39 10.87 -0.31 6.58
C ALA A 39 10.88 1.00 5.79
N PHE A 40 10.39 2.09 6.37
CA PHE A 40 10.34 3.38 5.70
C PHE A 40 11.71 4.05 5.58
N ASN A 41 12.73 3.54 6.24
CA ASN A 41 14.10 4.06 6.07
C ASN A 41 14.62 3.90 4.65
N LYS A 42 14.01 3.01 3.86
CA LYS A 42 14.35 2.82 2.44
C LYS A 42 13.76 3.91 1.53
N LEU A 43 12.91 4.76 2.08
CA LEU A 43 12.19 5.78 1.30
C LEU A 43 12.92 7.13 1.31
N ASP A 44 14.23 7.12 1.08
CA ASP A 44 15.02 8.35 0.98
C ASP A 44 14.48 9.22 -0.17
N ASP A 45 14.33 10.52 0.08
CA ASP A 45 13.81 11.50 -0.88
C ASP A 45 12.39 11.21 -1.36
N PHE A 46 11.65 10.41 -0.59
CA PHE A 46 10.26 10.10 -0.91
C PHE A 46 9.35 11.25 -0.48
N SER A 47 8.57 11.76 -1.40
CA SER A 47 7.65 12.87 -1.15
C SER A 47 6.24 12.44 -0.80
N GLY A 48 5.97 11.13 -0.71
CA GLY A 48 4.65 10.61 -0.35
C GLY A 48 4.43 10.51 1.14
N PHE A 49 3.41 9.75 1.51
CA PHE A 49 3.02 9.54 2.90
C PHE A 49 3.28 8.12 3.34
N THR A 50 3.42 7.91 4.65
CA THR A 50 3.60 6.60 5.24
C THR A 50 2.59 6.41 6.37
N ALA A 51 2.15 5.16 6.57
CA ALA A 51 1.28 4.79 7.67
C ALA A 51 1.80 3.47 8.27
N ILE A 52 1.97 3.45 9.58
CA ILE A 52 2.38 2.26 10.32
C ILE A 52 1.14 1.54 10.81
N GLY A 53 0.99 0.28 10.44
CA GLY A 53 -0.12 -0.53 10.91
C GLY A 53 -0.17 -1.88 10.25
N ASP A 54 -1.06 -2.71 10.76
CA ASP A 54 -1.25 -4.07 10.27
C ASP A 54 -2.35 -4.06 9.20
N ALA A 55 -1.94 -4.27 7.94
CA ALA A 55 -2.88 -4.26 6.83
C ALA A 55 -3.87 -5.44 6.87
N THR A 56 -3.63 -6.46 7.68
CA THR A 56 -4.60 -7.55 7.86
C THR A 56 -5.73 -7.16 8.82
N ASP A 57 -5.60 -6.04 9.51
CA ASP A 57 -6.64 -5.49 10.36
C ASP A 57 -7.58 -4.62 9.52
N LEU A 58 -8.80 -5.10 9.30
CA LEU A 58 -9.78 -4.39 8.48
C LEU A 58 -10.10 -3.00 9.04
N SER A 59 -10.16 -2.87 10.36
CA SER A 59 -10.44 -1.57 10.98
C SER A 59 -9.37 -0.55 10.63
N PHE A 60 -8.11 -0.98 10.56
CA PHE A 60 -7.01 -0.10 10.15
C PHE A 60 -7.19 0.36 8.72
N LEU A 61 -7.46 -0.56 7.79
CA LEU A 61 -7.69 -0.20 6.39
C LEU A 61 -8.89 0.72 6.22
N GLU A 62 -9.98 0.44 6.93
CA GLU A 62 -11.16 1.29 6.90
C GLU A 62 -10.86 2.70 7.41
N SER A 63 -10.04 2.80 8.48
CA SER A 63 -9.67 4.10 9.03
C SER A 63 -8.88 4.97 8.06
N LEU A 64 -8.20 4.33 7.09
CA LEU A 64 -7.44 5.03 6.06
C LEU A 64 -8.30 5.39 4.85
N ASN A 65 -9.56 4.94 4.79
CA ASN A 65 -10.43 5.10 3.64
C ASN A 65 -9.84 4.44 2.38
N ILE A 66 -9.37 3.21 2.56
CA ILE A 66 -8.67 2.48 1.50
C ILE A 66 -9.51 2.36 0.21
N GLU A 67 -10.83 2.32 0.34
CA GLU A 67 -11.75 2.20 -0.78
C GLU A 67 -11.71 3.39 -1.74
N LYS A 68 -11.15 4.51 -1.30
CA LYS A 68 -11.07 5.71 -2.13
C LYS A 68 -9.83 5.77 -3.02
N ALA A 69 -8.89 4.85 -2.82
CA ALA A 69 -7.63 4.87 -3.54
C ALA A 69 -7.80 4.66 -5.04
N LYS A 70 -6.86 5.19 -5.81
CA LYS A 70 -6.79 4.97 -7.26
C LYS A 70 -6.43 3.52 -7.56
N SER A 71 -5.42 2.99 -6.87
CA SER A 71 -5.03 1.59 -6.98
C SER A 71 -4.30 1.14 -5.73
N ILE A 72 -4.21 -0.17 -5.56
CA ILE A 72 -3.55 -0.80 -4.42
C ILE A 72 -2.52 -1.78 -4.95
N ILE A 73 -1.29 -1.66 -4.46
CA ILE A 73 -0.19 -2.54 -4.81
C ILE A 73 0.22 -3.30 -3.55
N ILE A 74 0.15 -4.61 -3.58
CA ILE A 74 0.39 -5.46 -2.42
C ILE A 74 1.70 -6.21 -2.63
N THR A 75 2.67 -5.99 -1.76
CA THR A 75 4.02 -6.53 -1.89
C THR A 75 4.65 -6.84 -0.54
N THR A 76 3.91 -7.50 0.36
CA THR A 76 4.49 -8.01 1.61
C THR A 76 5.34 -9.24 1.30
N TYR A 77 6.20 -9.68 2.25
CA TYR A 77 6.97 -10.89 2.00
C TYR A 77 6.21 -12.18 2.29
N SER A 78 4.96 -12.12 2.62
CA SER A 78 4.13 -13.31 2.82
C SER A 78 3.19 -13.46 1.65
N ASP A 79 3.37 -14.51 0.87
CA ASP A 79 2.45 -14.81 -0.23
C ASP A 79 1.03 -15.01 0.27
N GLU A 80 0.89 -15.62 1.46
CA GLU A 80 -0.42 -15.84 2.06
C GLU A 80 -1.11 -14.51 2.40
N ILE A 81 -0.36 -13.56 2.97
CA ILE A 81 -0.91 -12.23 3.27
C ILE A 81 -1.25 -11.50 1.99
N ASN A 82 -0.41 -11.60 0.96
CA ASN A 82 -0.67 -10.94 -0.32
C ASN A 82 -1.97 -11.44 -0.95
N VAL A 83 -2.18 -12.75 -0.95
CA VAL A 83 -3.42 -13.34 -1.48
C VAL A 83 -4.61 -12.92 -0.64
N TYR A 84 -4.48 -12.95 0.69
CA TYR A 84 -5.55 -12.55 1.60
C TYR A 84 -5.94 -11.08 1.37
N LEU A 85 -4.96 -10.18 1.29
CA LEU A 85 -5.22 -8.76 1.09
C LEU A 85 -5.84 -8.49 -0.27
N GLY A 86 -5.38 -9.18 -1.31
CA GLY A 86 -5.99 -9.05 -2.63
C GLY A 86 -7.45 -9.44 -2.61
N HIS A 87 -7.77 -10.52 -1.93
CA HIS A 87 -9.15 -10.98 -1.78
C HIS A 87 -9.99 -9.99 -0.98
N VAL A 88 -9.47 -9.50 0.15
CA VAL A 88 -10.15 -8.51 0.98
C VAL A 88 -10.47 -7.25 0.18
N CYS A 89 -9.50 -6.74 -0.54
CA CYS A 89 -9.69 -5.51 -1.32
C CYS A 89 -10.75 -5.71 -2.40
N PHE A 90 -10.74 -6.86 -3.07
CA PHE A 90 -11.70 -7.15 -4.14
C PHE A 90 -13.10 -7.39 -3.60
N VAL A 91 -13.24 -8.21 -2.55
CA VAL A 91 -14.55 -8.68 -2.07
C VAL A 91 -15.18 -7.71 -1.08
N ILE A 92 -14.40 -7.18 -0.13
CA ILE A 92 -14.94 -6.36 0.96
C ILE A 92 -15.01 -4.89 0.58
N PHE A 93 -13.97 -4.39 -0.08
CA PHE A 93 -13.92 -2.98 -0.49
C PHE A 93 -14.34 -2.75 -1.94
N TYR A 94 -14.72 -3.81 -2.68
CA TYR A 94 -15.16 -3.72 -4.08
C TYR A 94 -14.12 -3.03 -4.96
N PHE A 95 -12.83 -3.30 -4.68
CA PHE A 95 -11.73 -2.63 -5.35
C PHE A 95 -11.21 -3.49 -6.49
N PHE A 96 -11.18 -2.94 -7.71
CA PHE A 96 -10.81 -3.70 -8.90
C PHE A 96 -9.38 -3.43 -9.41
N CYS A 97 -8.75 -2.34 -8.96
CA CYS A 97 -7.39 -1.98 -9.39
C CYS A 97 -6.38 -2.43 -8.34
N VAL A 98 -6.20 -3.75 -8.20
CA VAL A 98 -5.29 -4.34 -7.22
C VAL A 98 -4.18 -5.08 -7.97
N PHE A 99 -2.93 -4.79 -7.62
CA PHE A 99 -1.75 -5.45 -8.16
C PHE A 99 -1.05 -6.21 -7.04
N ILE A 100 -0.80 -7.51 -7.25
CA ILE A 100 -0.19 -8.37 -6.26
C ILE A 100 1.15 -8.86 -6.80
N PHE A 101 2.20 -8.71 -6.02
CA PHE A 101 3.55 -9.14 -6.40
C PHE A 101 4.04 -10.19 -5.41
N PHE A 102 4.49 -11.30 -5.92
CA PHE A 102 5.00 -12.42 -5.13
C PHE A 102 6.51 -12.53 -5.20
#